data_43f64b331ae5cbbfe35be8dcb81126e3
#
_entry.id   43f64b331ae5cbbfe35be8dcb81126e3
#
_cell.length_a   1.000
_cell.length_b   1.000
_cell.length_c   1.000
_cell.angle_alpha   90.00
_cell.angle_beta   90.00
_cell.angle_gamma   90.00
#
_symmetry.space_group_name_H-M   'P 1'
#
loop_
_entity.id
_entity.type
_entity.pdbx_description
1 polymer ?
#
loop_
_entity_poly.entity_id
_entity_poly.type
_entity_poly.pdbx_seq_one_letter_code
_entity_poly.pdbx_strand_id
1 'polypeptide(L)'
;MKTVSYIKLKEENVADFLILTATKTETAAFLNIVKPIGDDVLEVLVCGRCYHIGRLGKYNVIQCQCSTMGASGEGSSIITCNNAFSDWSCIKQVIMVGIAFGMYNEEPVSQKIGDVLIADKIYPYENQRVGDKIKYRAEPCVPSSDLIKACYVTKRKWCGKNYQGENCHAYICPLVTGEKLVDNIGLRNLLKKT
;
A
#
# COMPACT_ATOMS: atom_id res chain seq x y z
N MET A 1 12.53 19.78 1.94
CA MET A 1 11.09 19.69 1.65
C MET A 1 10.52 21.09 1.68
N LYS A 2 9.73 21.46 0.67
CA LYS A 2 9.21 22.84 0.50
C LYS A 2 7.69 22.80 0.54
N THR A 3 7.09 23.62 1.40
CA THR A 3 5.63 23.77 1.46
C THR A 3 5.15 24.67 0.31
N VAL A 4 4.14 24.20 -0.43
CA VAL A 4 3.60 24.88 -1.62
C VAL A 4 2.08 25.00 -1.50
N SER A 5 1.52 26.06 -2.06
CA SER A 5 0.06 26.27 -2.09
C SER A 5 -0.62 25.26 -3.02
N TYR A 6 -1.67 24.62 -2.51
CA TYR A 6 -2.51 23.68 -3.26
C TYR A 6 -3.12 24.31 -4.53
N ILE A 7 -3.62 25.54 -4.43
CA ILE A 7 -4.29 26.23 -5.54
C ILE A 7 -3.38 26.31 -6.77
N LYS A 8 -2.08 26.51 -6.54
CA LYS A 8 -1.10 26.62 -7.62
C LYS A 8 -0.85 25.30 -8.36
N LEU A 9 -1.06 24.17 -7.68
CA LEU A 9 -0.76 22.82 -8.22
C LEU A 9 -2.01 22.07 -8.71
N LYS A 10 -3.20 22.49 -8.30
CA LYS A 10 -4.44 21.76 -8.58
C LYS A 10 -4.75 21.60 -10.07
N GLU A 11 -4.41 22.57 -10.87
CA GLU A 11 -4.68 22.59 -12.32
C GLU A 11 -3.57 21.87 -13.14
N GLU A 12 -2.47 21.53 -12.49
CA GLU A 12 -1.35 20.83 -13.12
C GLU A 12 -1.53 19.31 -12.95
N ASN A 13 -1.16 18.53 -13.96
CA ASN A 13 -1.06 17.07 -13.86
C ASN A 13 0.21 16.70 -13.07
N VAL A 14 0.20 16.95 -11.76
CA VAL A 14 1.37 16.86 -10.90
C VAL A 14 1.81 15.44 -10.58
N ALA A 15 0.90 14.45 -10.73
CA ALA A 15 1.26 13.06 -10.46
C ALA A 15 0.39 12.05 -11.20
N ASP A 16 0.99 10.87 -11.42
CA ASP A 16 0.35 9.71 -12.05
C ASP A 16 -0.26 8.75 -11.01
N PHE A 17 0.38 8.66 -9.85
CA PHE A 17 0.06 7.68 -8.82
C PHE A 17 -0.16 8.31 -7.45
N LEU A 18 -1.14 7.79 -6.73
CA LEU A 18 -1.26 7.98 -5.30
C LEU A 18 -0.57 6.82 -4.58
N ILE A 19 0.32 7.16 -3.65
CA ILE A 19 0.92 6.21 -2.72
C ILE A 19 0.26 6.41 -1.36
N LEU A 20 -0.39 5.38 -0.84
CA LEU A 20 -0.95 5.38 0.51
C LEU A 20 -0.05 4.63 1.47
N THR A 21 0.16 5.20 2.64
CA THR A 21 0.82 4.56 3.78
C THR A 21 -0.09 4.62 5.00
N ALA A 22 0.03 3.66 5.91
CA ALA A 22 -0.81 3.62 7.11
C ALA A 22 -0.11 4.24 8.33
N THR A 23 1.22 4.19 8.38
CA THR A 23 2.00 4.59 9.56
C THR A 23 3.04 5.66 9.25
N LYS A 24 3.49 6.35 10.31
CA LYS A 24 4.60 7.33 10.21
C LYS A 24 5.90 6.66 9.74
N THR A 25 6.16 5.42 10.17
CA THR A 25 7.35 4.66 9.78
C THR A 25 7.36 4.38 8.28
N GLU A 26 6.23 3.97 7.72
CA GLU A 26 6.07 3.73 6.28
C GLU A 26 6.21 5.03 5.48
N THR A 27 5.60 6.11 5.97
CA THR A 27 5.75 7.45 5.37
C THR A 27 7.21 7.90 5.38
N ALA A 28 7.93 7.75 6.49
CA ALA A 28 9.34 8.09 6.57
C ALA A 28 10.19 7.24 5.61
N ALA A 29 9.91 5.95 5.50
CA ALA A 29 10.58 5.07 4.54
C ALA A 29 10.33 5.52 3.09
N PHE A 30 9.11 5.92 2.74
CA PHE A 30 8.79 6.49 1.44
C PHE A 30 9.57 7.80 1.18
N LEU A 31 9.59 8.71 2.14
CA LEU A 31 10.28 10.00 2.00
C LEU A 31 11.79 9.85 1.82
N ASN A 32 12.39 8.78 2.32
CA ASN A 32 13.81 8.48 2.12
C ASN A 32 14.15 8.06 0.68
N ILE A 33 13.19 7.57 -0.11
CA ILE A 33 13.43 7.07 -1.47
C ILE A 33 12.84 7.96 -2.56
N VAL A 34 11.86 8.80 -2.23
CA VAL A 34 11.26 9.73 -3.18
C VAL A 34 12.25 10.82 -3.55
N LYS A 35 12.33 11.13 -4.84
CA LYS A 35 13.21 12.19 -5.35
C LYS A 35 12.46 13.51 -5.51
N PRO A 36 13.13 14.64 -5.39
CA PRO A 36 12.53 15.94 -5.66
C PRO A 36 11.94 16.06 -7.06
N ILE A 37 10.94 16.94 -7.18
CA ILE A 37 10.53 17.55 -8.45
C ILE A 37 11.13 18.96 -8.45
N GLY A 38 12.08 19.22 -9.35
CA GLY A 38 12.94 20.38 -9.23
C GLY A 38 13.93 20.23 -8.07
N ASP A 39 13.98 21.19 -7.17
CA ASP A 39 14.96 21.22 -6.08
C ASP A 39 14.49 20.51 -4.82
N ASP A 40 13.17 20.35 -4.64
CA ASP A 40 12.59 19.85 -3.41
C ASP A 40 11.48 18.79 -3.63
N VAL A 41 11.27 17.94 -2.62
CA VAL A 41 10.01 17.24 -2.43
C VAL A 41 9.00 18.25 -1.91
N LEU A 42 7.86 18.34 -2.58
CA LEU A 42 6.83 19.33 -2.22
C LEU A 42 5.93 18.79 -1.13
N GLU A 43 5.61 19.64 -0.17
CA GLU A 43 4.61 19.37 0.87
C GLU A 43 3.40 20.29 0.65
N VAL A 44 2.20 19.70 0.59
CA VAL A 44 0.96 20.41 0.30
C VAL A 44 -0.10 20.05 1.33
N LEU A 45 -0.69 21.06 1.94
CA LEU A 45 -1.79 20.91 2.88
C LEU A 45 -3.13 21.19 2.18
N VAL A 46 -4.06 20.25 2.24
CA VAL A 46 -5.41 20.37 1.70
C VAL A 46 -6.41 19.90 2.74
N CYS A 47 -7.23 20.79 3.25
CA CYS A 47 -8.28 20.49 4.23
C CYS A 47 -7.76 19.64 5.42
N GLY A 48 -6.60 19.99 5.96
CA GLY A 48 -5.97 19.28 7.07
C GLY A 48 -5.23 17.99 6.70
N ARG A 49 -5.21 17.60 5.45
CA ARG A 49 -4.43 16.45 4.94
C ARG A 49 -3.11 16.93 4.36
N CYS A 50 -2.04 16.23 4.72
CA CYS A 50 -0.70 16.49 4.21
C CYS A 50 -0.37 15.54 3.05
N TYR A 51 0.00 16.11 1.93
CA TYR A 51 0.44 15.40 0.73
C TYR A 51 1.91 15.69 0.45
N HIS A 52 2.67 14.65 0.16
CA HIS A 52 4.05 14.79 -0.30
C HIS A 52 4.11 14.45 -1.79
N ILE A 53 4.65 15.37 -2.59
CA ILE A 53 4.74 15.21 -4.04
C ILE A 53 6.21 15.12 -4.44
N GLY A 54 6.53 14.08 -5.18
CA GLY A 54 7.88 13.81 -5.63
C GLY A 54 7.91 12.84 -6.80
N ARG A 55 9.06 12.23 -7.04
CA ARG A 55 9.27 11.34 -8.17
C ARG A 55 9.84 9.99 -7.76
N LEU A 56 9.23 8.91 -8.25
CA LEU A 56 9.75 7.54 -8.17
C LEU A 56 10.06 7.04 -9.60
N GLY A 57 11.34 6.84 -9.89
CA GLY A 57 11.79 6.53 -11.24
C GLY A 57 11.41 7.65 -12.23
N LYS A 58 10.61 7.30 -13.23
CA LYS A 58 10.11 8.27 -14.24
C LYS A 58 8.73 8.87 -13.91
N TYR A 59 8.07 8.39 -12.86
CA TYR A 59 6.71 8.78 -12.51
C TYR A 59 6.70 9.83 -11.40
N ASN A 60 5.83 10.79 -11.53
CA ASN A 60 5.48 11.69 -10.44
C ASN A 60 4.45 11.00 -9.54
N VAL A 61 4.62 11.14 -8.25
CA VAL A 61 3.78 10.49 -7.25
C VAL A 61 3.34 11.47 -6.18
N ILE A 62 2.11 11.28 -5.71
CA ILE A 62 1.57 11.94 -4.51
C ILE A 62 1.49 10.90 -3.42
N GLN A 63 2.04 11.16 -2.26
CA GLN A 63 1.87 10.32 -1.08
C GLN A 63 0.95 10.99 -0.08
N CYS A 64 0.10 10.19 0.55
CA CYS A 64 -0.72 10.58 1.69
C CYS A 64 -0.68 9.47 2.74
N GLN A 65 -0.57 9.86 4.01
CA GLN A 65 -0.69 8.92 5.13
C GLN A 65 -2.13 8.83 5.61
N CYS A 66 -2.64 7.63 5.81
CA CYS A 66 -3.88 7.40 6.55
C CYS A 66 -3.72 7.85 7.99
N SER A 67 -4.69 8.56 8.55
CA SER A 67 -4.62 9.00 9.95
C SER A 67 -5.03 7.90 10.94
N THR A 68 -5.79 6.91 10.46
CA THR A 68 -6.18 5.72 11.23
C THR A 68 -5.87 4.45 10.44
N MET A 69 -5.60 3.37 11.15
CA MET A 69 -5.48 2.04 10.53
C MET A 69 -6.87 1.49 10.21
N GLY A 70 -6.93 0.62 9.19
CA GLY A 70 -8.17 -0.01 8.78
C GLY A 70 -8.72 0.54 7.46
N ALA A 71 -9.84 -0.05 7.03
CA ALA A 71 -10.48 0.27 5.75
C ALA A 71 -11.64 1.26 5.90
N SER A 72 -12.37 1.24 7.03
CA SER A 72 -13.54 2.05 7.31
C SER A 72 -13.30 3.02 8.48
N GLY A 73 -14.03 4.10 8.50
CA GLY A 73 -13.89 5.15 9.51
C GLY A 73 -13.12 6.37 9.00
N GLU A 74 -13.20 7.45 9.77
CA GLU A 74 -12.54 8.71 9.43
C GLU A 74 -11.01 8.54 9.40
N GLY A 75 -10.39 8.96 8.30
CA GLY A 75 -8.93 8.84 8.12
C GLY A 75 -8.43 7.45 7.72
N SER A 76 -9.31 6.48 7.53
CA SER A 76 -8.98 5.13 7.00
C SER A 76 -8.54 5.18 5.54
N SER A 77 -8.06 4.04 5.04
CA SER A 77 -7.53 3.94 3.68
C SER A 77 -8.56 4.30 2.59
N ILE A 78 -9.82 3.86 2.72
CA ILE A 78 -10.87 4.17 1.75
C ILE A 78 -11.20 5.66 1.76
N ILE A 79 -11.40 6.24 2.94
CA ILE A 79 -11.75 7.67 3.06
C ILE A 79 -10.57 8.55 2.59
N THR A 80 -9.35 8.21 2.99
CA THR A 80 -8.14 8.92 2.55
C THR A 80 -7.97 8.84 1.03
N CYS A 81 -8.23 7.69 0.42
CA CYS A 81 -8.17 7.48 -1.01
C CYS A 81 -9.22 8.35 -1.75
N ASN A 82 -10.48 8.32 -1.30
CA ASN A 82 -11.56 9.11 -1.89
C ASN A 82 -11.29 10.62 -1.79
N ASN A 83 -10.79 11.08 -0.64
CA ASN A 83 -10.38 12.47 -0.45
C ASN A 83 -9.25 12.85 -1.42
N ALA A 84 -8.24 11.99 -1.57
CA ALA A 84 -7.13 12.25 -2.48
C ALA A 84 -7.59 12.34 -3.94
N PHE A 85 -8.53 11.49 -4.39
CA PHE A 85 -9.11 11.60 -5.72
C PHE A 85 -9.92 12.90 -5.92
N SER A 86 -10.61 13.37 -4.87
CA SER A 86 -11.32 14.65 -4.91
C SER A 86 -10.38 15.84 -4.94
N ASP A 87 -9.28 15.76 -4.20
CA ASP A 87 -8.27 16.81 -4.16
C ASP A 87 -7.44 16.86 -5.45
N TRP A 88 -7.11 15.70 -6.04
CA TRP A 88 -6.17 15.56 -7.15
C TRP A 88 -6.79 14.76 -8.31
N SER A 89 -7.43 15.43 -9.25
CA SER A 89 -8.07 14.80 -10.41
C SER A 89 -7.10 14.12 -11.39
N CYS A 90 -5.81 14.40 -11.29
CA CYS A 90 -4.77 13.80 -12.12
C CYS A 90 -4.43 12.35 -11.75
N ILE A 91 -4.77 11.90 -10.53
CA ILE A 91 -4.47 10.55 -10.05
C ILE A 91 -5.23 9.51 -10.86
N LYS A 92 -4.50 8.56 -11.45
CA LYS A 92 -5.05 7.46 -12.26
C LYS A 92 -5.05 6.13 -11.54
N GLN A 93 -4.13 5.94 -10.61
CA GLN A 93 -3.91 4.67 -9.93
C GLN A 93 -3.47 4.89 -8.48
N VAL A 94 -3.80 3.92 -7.62
CA VAL A 94 -3.44 3.92 -6.21
C VAL A 94 -2.59 2.70 -5.90
N ILE A 95 -1.54 2.90 -5.14
CA ILE A 95 -0.70 1.83 -4.60
C ILE A 95 -0.63 2.02 -3.09
N MET A 96 -1.13 1.07 -2.33
CA MET A 96 -0.95 1.05 -0.88
C MET A 96 0.36 0.32 -0.56
N VAL A 97 1.23 0.97 0.17
CA VAL A 97 2.53 0.43 0.59
C VAL A 97 2.59 0.40 2.10
N GLY A 98 2.91 -0.75 2.66
CA GLY A 98 2.94 -0.91 4.10
C GLY A 98 3.63 -2.18 4.55
N ILE A 99 3.62 -2.40 5.85
CA ILE A 99 4.17 -3.61 6.47
C ILE A 99 3.10 -4.69 6.43
N ALA A 100 3.39 -5.80 5.78
CA ALA A 100 2.54 -6.98 5.75
C ALA A 100 3.07 -8.06 6.70
N PHE A 101 2.16 -8.85 7.24
CA PHE A 101 2.52 -10.03 8.03
C PHE A 101 2.65 -11.24 7.11
N GLY A 102 3.84 -11.88 7.12
CA GLY A 102 4.09 -13.13 6.39
C GLY A 102 3.41 -14.31 7.10
N MET A 103 2.58 -15.07 6.38
CA MET A 103 1.85 -16.21 6.93
C MET A 103 2.60 -17.54 6.80
N TYR A 104 3.63 -17.60 5.96
CA TYR A 104 4.39 -18.80 5.65
C TYR A 104 5.80 -18.69 6.22
N ASN A 105 6.10 -19.51 7.22
CA ASN A 105 7.39 -19.57 7.91
C ASN A 105 8.07 -20.94 7.80
N GLU A 106 7.53 -21.84 6.97
CA GLU A 106 8.03 -23.19 6.76
C GLU A 106 8.36 -23.44 5.30
N GLU A 107 9.35 -24.29 5.05
CA GLU A 107 9.71 -24.72 3.68
C GLU A 107 8.53 -25.40 2.97
N PRO A 108 8.37 -25.27 1.65
CA PRO A 108 9.32 -24.63 0.73
C PRO A 108 9.12 -23.10 0.57
N VAL A 109 8.19 -22.50 1.25
CA VAL A 109 7.89 -21.06 1.17
C VAL A 109 8.07 -20.43 2.54
N SER A 110 9.32 -20.05 2.86
CA SER A 110 9.61 -19.31 4.08
C SER A 110 9.71 -17.83 3.77
N GLN A 111 8.70 -17.06 4.22
CA GLN A 111 8.70 -15.60 4.12
C GLN A 111 9.56 -15.00 5.23
N LYS A 112 10.44 -14.10 4.86
CA LYS A 112 11.39 -13.45 5.77
C LYS A 112 11.16 -11.95 5.86
N ILE A 113 11.66 -11.34 6.92
CA ILE A 113 11.67 -9.87 7.03
C ILE A 113 12.50 -9.28 5.89
N GLY A 114 11.92 -8.36 5.15
CA GLY A 114 12.50 -7.75 3.96
C GLY A 114 11.95 -8.31 2.64
N ASP A 115 11.24 -9.43 2.67
CA ASP A 115 10.52 -9.92 1.50
C ASP A 115 9.39 -8.96 1.11
N VAL A 116 9.12 -8.85 -0.18
CA VAL A 116 8.06 -8.00 -0.73
C VAL A 116 6.88 -8.85 -1.17
N LEU A 117 5.72 -8.59 -0.59
CA LEU A 117 4.46 -9.25 -0.97
C LEU A 117 3.67 -8.31 -1.88
N ILE A 118 3.38 -8.74 -3.09
CA ILE A 118 2.62 -8.00 -4.08
C ILE A 118 1.27 -8.70 -4.26
N ALA A 119 0.19 -8.00 -3.91
CA ALA A 119 -1.15 -8.57 -4.01
C ALA A 119 -1.58 -8.76 -5.46
N ASP A 120 -1.88 -9.99 -5.86
CA ASP A 120 -2.64 -10.28 -7.10
C ASP A 120 -4.14 -10.40 -6.84
N LYS A 121 -4.51 -10.64 -5.57
CA LYS A 121 -5.89 -10.63 -5.06
C LYS A 121 -5.87 -10.17 -3.61
N ILE A 122 -6.89 -9.43 -3.21
CA ILE A 122 -7.07 -8.98 -1.84
C ILE A 122 -8.38 -9.53 -1.32
N TYR A 123 -8.33 -10.32 -0.26
CA TYR A 123 -9.48 -10.94 0.39
C TYR A 123 -9.80 -10.24 1.72
N PRO A 124 -10.91 -9.46 1.82
CA PRO A 124 -11.36 -8.93 3.10
C PRO A 124 -11.92 -10.07 3.96
N TYR A 125 -11.25 -10.42 5.05
CA TYR A 125 -11.66 -11.56 5.88
C TYR A 125 -12.80 -11.23 6.87
N GLU A 126 -13.20 -9.98 6.98
CA GLU A 126 -14.28 -9.57 7.89
C GLU A 126 -15.67 -9.77 7.30
N ASN A 127 -15.78 -9.84 5.98
CA ASN A 127 -17.05 -10.14 5.31
C ASN A 127 -17.36 -11.63 5.44
N GLN A 128 -18.00 -12.02 6.56
CA GLN A 128 -18.26 -13.41 6.88
C GLN A 128 -19.71 -13.63 7.34
N ARG A 129 -20.23 -14.80 7.04
CA ARG A 129 -21.45 -15.30 7.66
C ARG A 129 -21.07 -16.12 8.90
N VAL A 130 -21.54 -15.68 10.04
CA VAL A 130 -21.38 -16.41 11.31
C VAL A 130 -22.63 -17.26 11.53
N GLY A 131 -22.46 -18.58 11.55
CA GLY A 131 -23.44 -19.58 11.89
C GLY A 131 -22.72 -20.68 12.67
N ASP A 132 -23.14 -21.93 12.59
CA ASP A 132 -22.41 -23.07 13.18
C ASP A 132 -20.98 -23.18 12.65
N LYS A 133 -20.75 -22.66 11.45
CA LYS A 133 -19.43 -22.50 10.83
C LYS A 133 -19.30 -21.10 10.23
N ILE A 134 -18.10 -20.52 10.35
CA ILE A 134 -17.76 -19.27 9.69
C ILE A 134 -17.59 -19.55 8.19
N LYS A 135 -18.28 -18.78 7.35
CA LYS A 135 -18.10 -18.79 5.89
C LYS A 135 -17.68 -17.38 5.43
N TYR A 136 -16.51 -17.26 4.84
CA TYR A 136 -16.07 -16.03 4.19
C TYR A 136 -16.91 -15.78 2.94
N ARG A 137 -17.36 -14.53 2.75
CA ARG A 137 -18.28 -14.12 1.67
C ARG A 137 -17.73 -13.02 0.79
N ALA A 138 -16.54 -12.55 1.08
CA ALA A 138 -15.95 -11.49 0.32
C ALA A 138 -15.49 -11.98 -1.05
N GLU A 139 -15.93 -11.31 -2.09
CA GLU A 139 -15.30 -11.41 -3.39
C GLU A 139 -13.93 -10.73 -3.31
N PRO A 140 -12.89 -11.34 -3.90
CA PRO A 140 -11.57 -10.74 -3.90
C PRO A 140 -11.55 -9.47 -4.76
N CYS A 141 -10.92 -8.41 -4.24
CA CYS A 141 -10.55 -7.27 -5.05
C CYS A 141 -9.33 -7.63 -5.90
N VAL A 142 -9.41 -7.37 -7.21
CA VAL A 142 -8.33 -7.63 -8.14
C VAL A 142 -7.66 -6.32 -8.52
N PRO A 143 -6.33 -6.20 -8.46
CA PRO A 143 -5.63 -4.99 -8.86
C PRO A 143 -5.70 -4.78 -10.38
N SER A 144 -5.35 -3.58 -10.83
CA SER A 144 -5.22 -3.26 -12.25
C SER A 144 -4.34 -4.26 -12.98
N SER A 145 -4.83 -4.78 -14.12
CA SER A 145 -4.09 -5.75 -14.94
C SER A 145 -2.72 -5.23 -15.39
N ASP A 146 -2.61 -3.93 -15.65
CA ASP A 146 -1.36 -3.33 -16.12
C ASP A 146 -0.34 -3.18 -15.00
N LEU A 147 -0.79 -2.83 -13.78
CA LEU A 147 0.07 -2.82 -12.61
C LEU A 147 0.62 -4.21 -12.30
N ILE A 148 -0.24 -5.23 -12.28
CA ILE A 148 0.19 -6.58 -11.95
C ILE A 148 1.14 -7.15 -13.01
N LYS A 149 0.90 -6.88 -14.30
CA LYS A 149 1.83 -7.27 -15.39
C LYS A 149 3.20 -6.61 -15.22
N ALA A 150 3.23 -5.32 -14.89
CA ALA A 150 4.47 -4.61 -14.60
C ALA A 150 5.23 -5.22 -13.41
N CYS A 151 4.50 -5.63 -12.36
CA CYS A 151 5.07 -6.33 -11.21
C CYS A 151 5.67 -7.70 -11.58
N TYR A 152 5.01 -8.49 -12.44
CA TYR A 152 5.55 -9.76 -12.94
C TYR A 152 6.87 -9.58 -13.69
N VAL A 153 6.98 -8.54 -14.52
CA VAL A 153 8.22 -8.23 -15.24
C VAL A 153 9.31 -7.78 -14.28
N THR A 154 8.98 -6.87 -13.37
CA THR A 154 9.94 -6.29 -12.42
C THR A 154 10.46 -7.32 -11.42
N LYS A 155 9.59 -8.21 -10.92
CA LYS A 155 9.94 -9.27 -9.98
C LYS A 155 11.13 -10.12 -10.46
N ARG A 156 11.23 -10.40 -11.76
CA ARG A 156 12.30 -11.22 -12.34
C ARG A 156 13.69 -10.58 -12.21
N LYS A 157 13.74 -9.26 -12.10
CA LYS A 157 14.98 -8.47 -12.03
C LYS A 157 15.20 -7.87 -10.65
N TRP A 158 14.20 -7.98 -9.78
CA TRP A 158 14.28 -7.40 -8.45
C TRP A 158 15.19 -8.25 -7.55
N CYS A 159 16.10 -7.58 -6.89
CA CYS A 159 16.94 -8.14 -5.85
C CYS A 159 17.04 -7.14 -4.72
N GLY A 160 16.86 -7.58 -3.52
CA GLY A 160 16.97 -6.78 -2.30
C GLY A 160 17.74 -7.53 -1.24
N LYS A 161 18.18 -6.81 -0.23
CA LYS A 161 18.77 -7.39 0.98
C LYS A 161 18.08 -6.82 2.21
N ASN A 162 17.85 -7.66 3.21
CA ASN A 162 17.36 -7.20 4.50
C ASN A 162 18.50 -6.56 5.32
N TYR A 163 18.17 -6.11 6.54
CA TYR A 163 19.12 -5.48 7.45
C TYR A 163 20.25 -6.42 7.92
N GLN A 164 20.08 -7.73 7.77
CA GLN A 164 21.09 -8.76 8.07
C GLN A 164 21.97 -9.09 6.85
N GLY A 165 21.72 -8.47 5.69
CA GLY A 165 22.43 -8.73 4.45
C GLY A 165 21.96 -9.96 3.69
N GLU A 166 20.90 -10.63 4.13
CA GLU A 166 20.30 -11.78 3.46
C GLU A 166 19.49 -11.35 2.24
N ASN A 167 19.47 -12.17 1.22
CA ASN A 167 18.67 -11.93 0.03
C ASN A 167 17.18 -11.99 0.33
N CYS A 168 16.46 -10.96 -0.12
CA CYS A 168 15.02 -10.88 -0.05
C CYS A 168 14.38 -11.28 -1.39
N HIS A 169 13.14 -11.74 -1.33
CA HIS A 169 12.37 -12.17 -2.51
C HIS A 169 11.12 -11.32 -2.67
N ALA A 170 10.66 -11.19 -3.92
CA ALA A 170 9.37 -10.62 -4.23
C ALA A 170 8.38 -11.74 -4.58
N TYR A 171 7.27 -11.80 -3.86
CA TYR A 171 6.19 -12.76 -4.09
C TYR A 171 4.98 -12.04 -4.66
N ILE A 172 4.37 -12.62 -5.71
CA ILE A 172 3.05 -12.20 -6.17
C ILE A 172 2.10 -13.26 -5.64
N CYS A 173 1.21 -12.86 -4.76
CA CYS A 173 0.38 -13.78 -4.00
C CYS A 173 -0.90 -13.09 -3.51
N PRO A 174 -1.94 -13.85 -3.15
CA PRO A 174 -3.10 -13.29 -2.49
C PRO A 174 -2.73 -12.72 -1.12
N LEU A 175 -3.36 -11.59 -0.77
CA LEU A 175 -3.32 -11.00 0.57
C LEU A 175 -4.68 -11.08 1.22
N VAL A 176 -4.72 -11.35 2.50
CA VAL A 176 -5.90 -11.16 3.34
C VAL A 176 -5.81 -9.82 4.05
N THR A 177 -6.91 -9.09 4.11
CA THR A 177 -6.99 -7.77 4.72
C THR A 177 -8.17 -7.68 5.68
N GLY A 178 -8.05 -6.85 6.71
CA GLY A 178 -9.09 -6.55 7.67
C GLY A 178 -8.63 -5.52 8.68
N GLU A 179 -9.54 -5.11 9.54
CA GLU A 179 -9.31 -4.07 10.56
C GLU A 179 -8.66 -4.61 11.84
N LYS A 180 -8.63 -5.93 12.00
CA LYS A 180 -8.11 -6.58 13.21
C LYS A 180 -6.68 -7.02 13.01
N LEU A 181 -5.83 -6.70 14.00
CA LEU A 181 -4.52 -7.34 14.10
C LEU A 181 -4.73 -8.80 14.51
N VAL A 182 -4.38 -9.73 13.62
CA VAL A 182 -4.53 -11.15 13.86
C VAL A 182 -3.31 -11.70 14.61
N ASP A 183 -3.43 -11.78 15.93
CA ASP A 183 -2.38 -12.33 16.82
C ASP A 183 -2.70 -13.75 17.31
N ASN A 184 -3.74 -14.38 16.78
CA ASN A 184 -4.18 -15.72 17.14
C ASN A 184 -3.76 -16.75 16.09
N ILE A 185 -2.96 -17.75 16.51
CA ILE A 185 -2.44 -18.81 15.63
C ILE A 185 -3.57 -19.64 14.99
N GLY A 186 -4.65 -19.91 15.73
CA GLY A 186 -5.81 -20.64 15.20
C GLY A 186 -6.49 -19.88 14.07
N LEU A 187 -6.71 -18.57 14.23
CA LEU A 187 -7.28 -17.72 13.19
C LEU A 187 -6.34 -17.60 11.99
N ARG A 188 -5.03 -17.45 12.20
CA ARG A 188 -4.05 -17.46 11.10
C ARG A 188 -4.11 -18.73 10.27
N ASN A 189 -4.19 -19.89 10.93
CA ASN A 189 -4.30 -21.20 10.25
C ASN A 189 -5.64 -21.37 9.52
N LEU A 190 -6.70 -20.74 10.00
CA LEU A 190 -7.97 -20.70 9.30
C LEU A 190 -7.89 -19.82 8.04
N LEU A 191 -7.28 -18.64 8.15
CA LEU A 191 -7.09 -17.71 7.03
C LEU A 191 -6.17 -18.27 5.94
N LYS A 192 -5.18 -19.12 6.29
CA LYS A 192 -4.35 -19.83 5.30
C LYS A 192 -5.13 -20.78 4.39
N LYS A 193 -6.32 -21.20 4.80
CA LYS A 193 -7.17 -22.16 4.07
C LYS A 193 -8.26 -21.48 3.23
N THR A 194 -8.37 -20.16 3.33
CA THR A 194 -9.32 -19.33 2.58
C THR A 194 -8.77 -18.95 1.23
#